data_03b4a8d80e0e2b1bf5d892acbcdeaa00
#
_entry.id   03b4a8d80e0e2b1bf5d892acbcdeaa00
#
_cell.length_a   1.000
_cell.length_b   1.000
_cell.length_c   1.000
_cell.angle_alpha   90.00
_cell.angle_beta   90.00
_cell.angle_gamma   90.00
#
_symmetry.space_group_name_H-M   'P 1'
#
loop_
_entity.id
_entity.type
_entity.pdbx_description
1 polymer ?
#
loop_
_entity_poly.entity_id
_entity_poly.type
_entity_poly.pdbx_seq_one_letter_code
_entity_poly.pdbx_strand_id
1 'polypeptide(L)'
;MKKGEIYEGVIEKVDFPNKGIVITDGQKVTVKNGMPGQKVRFMINKKRSGRAEGRLLEVLEKSPLETREPVCSIFPECGGCMYQTMSYENQLKMKECQVRELLDGALNGTDYQWEGIHGSPIEFRYRNKMEFSFGDAYKDGPLTLGLHKKGSTYDILTADDCQLVHEDMTKILTCVHEYFLKRNVSYYKKMQHTGYLRHLLLRRGVTTGEILVHVITTSQEEHDLESLKEELLALPLEGKIVGIMHIINDSLSDVVQSDETRILYGQDFFYETLLGLRFKISTFSFFQPNSLAAEVLYSIVREYIGDTKDKVVFDLYSGTGTIAQLAASVADEVIGVEIVEEAVEAAKQNAALNNLSNCKFIAGDVLKVLDDLTEKPDVIILDPPRDGIHPKALPKILSYGVDHIVYISCKATSLVRDLPAFLAAGYKLEKACCVDQFCQTVHVETVVGLQRKDT
;
A
#
# COMPACT_ATOMS: atom_id res chain seq x y z
N MET A 1 -30.50 -7.84 -19.97
CA MET A 1 -29.02 -7.71 -20.04
C MET A 1 -28.38 -9.06 -20.31
N LYS A 2 -27.55 -9.16 -21.34
CA LYS A 2 -26.73 -10.34 -21.68
C LYS A 2 -25.25 -9.95 -21.68
N LYS A 3 -24.36 -10.93 -21.49
CA LYS A 3 -22.92 -10.73 -21.61
C LYS A 3 -22.57 -10.25 -23.03
N GLY A 4 -21.74 -9.20 -23.14
CA GLY A 4 -21.35 -8.57 -24.39
C GLY A 4 -22.22 -7.38 -24.81
N GLU A 5 -23.41 -7.21 -24.25
CA GLU A 5 -24.25 -6.05 -24.54
C GLU A 5 -23.67 -4.78 -23.91
N ILE A 6 -23.85 -3.66 -24.63
CA ILE A 6 -23.36 -2.33 -24.22
C ILE A 6 -24.54 -1.50 -23.73
N TYR A 7 -24.31 -0.82 -22.61
CA TYR A 7 -25.29 0.08 -21.98
C TYR A 7 -24.65 1.42 -21.64
N GLU A 8 -25.50 2.40 -21.40
CA GLU A 8 -25.14 3.71 -20.87
C GLU A 8 -25.90 3.96 -19.57
N GLY A 9 -25.29 4.72 -18.66
CA GLY A 9 -25.94 5.10 -17.41
C GLY A 9 -25.05 5.99 -16.56
N VAL A 10 -25.65 6.58 -15.52
CA VAL A 10 -24.95 7.42 -14.55
C VAL A 10 -24.48 6.55 -13.38
N ILE A 11 -23.25 6.74 -12.94
CA ILE A 11 -22.76 6.13 -11.70
C ILE A 11 -23.38 6.91 -10.54
N GLU A 12 -24.34 6.31 -9.85
CA GLU A 12 -25.06 6.95 -8.74
C GLU A 12 -24.18 7.08 -7.50
N LYS A 13 -23.39 6.02 -7.19
CA LYS A 13 -22.42 5.99 -6.09
C LYS A 13 -21.29 5.01 -6.38
N VAL A 14 -20.22 5.08 -5.62
CA VAL A 14 -19.11 4.14 -5.69
C VAL A 14 -18.95 3.45 -4.33
N ASP A 15 -19.29 2.16 -4.27
CA ASP A 15 -19.04 1.33 -3.10
C ASP A 15 -17.53 1.00 -2.99
N PHE A 16 -17.04 0.83 -1.77
CA PHE A 16 -15.63 0.56 -1.48
C PHE A 16 -15.11 -0.71 -2.20
N PRO A 17 -13.89 -0.69 -2.72
CA PRO A 17 -12.98 0.45 -2.87
C PRO A 17 -13.22 1.23 -4.18
N ASN A 18 -13.86 0.63 -5.19
CA ASN A 18 -13.99 1.19 -6.53
C ASN A 18 -15.08 0.47 -7.34
N LYS A 19 -16.27 0.34 -6.77
CA LYS A 19 -17.40 -0.36 -7.38
C LYS A 19 -18.50 0.66 -7.70
N GLY A 20 -18.40 1.33 -8.86
CA GLY A 20 -19.46 2.22 -9.34
C GLY A 20 -20.76 1.46 -9.52
N ILE A 21 -21.85 2.04 -9.02
CA ILE A 21 -23.20 1.47 -9.12
C ILE A 21 -23.97 2.24 -10.15
N VAL A 22 -24.42 1.54 -11.18
CA VAL A 22 -25.30 2.06 -12.23
C VAL A 22 -26.62 1.30 -12.18
N ILE A 23 -27.73 2.03 -12.20
CA ILE A 23 -29.06 1.43 -12.38
C ILE A 23 -29.47 1.62 -13.84
N THR A 24 -29.68 0.52 -14.54
CA THR A 24 -30.16 0.54 -15.92
C THR A 24 -31.12 -0.62 -16.16
N ASP A 25 -32.22 -0.38 -16.89
CA ASP A 25 -33.34 -1.33 -17.09
C ASP A 25 -33.84 -1.94 -15.76
N GLY A 26 -33.86 -1.15 -14.67
CA GLY A 26 -34.28 -1.60 -13.34
C GLY A 26 -33.33 -2.61 -12.67
N GLN A 27 -32.11 -2.81 -13.21
CA GLN A 27 -31.12 -3.72 -12.67
C GLN A 27 -29.87 -2.96 -12.20
N LYS A 28 -29.32 -3.40 -11.06
CA LYS A 28 -28.05 -2.88 -10.52
C LYS A 28 -26.88 -3.51 -11.26
N VAL A 29 -26.00 -2.67 -11.86
CA VAL A 29 -24.75 -3.09 -12.49
C VAL A 29 -23.58 -2.47 -11.75
N THR A 30 -22.56 -3.28 -11.47
CA THR A 30 -21.31 -2.79 -10.88
C THR A 30 -20.31 -2.48 -11.99
N VAL A 31 -19.93 -1.23 -12.13
CA VAL A 31 -18.93 -0.75 -13.12
C VAL A 31 -17.71 -0.23 -12.36
N LYS A 32 -16.56 -0.89 -12.49
CA LYS A 32 -15.32 -0.45 -11.84
C LYS A 32 -14.67 0.71 -12.59
N ASN A 33 -13.81 1.45 -11.89
CA ASN A 33 -12.96 2.53 -12.43
C ASN A 33 -13.74 3.80 -12.88
N GLY A 34 -14.91 4.00 -12.34
CA GLY A 34 -15.64 5.24 -12.55
C GLY A 34 -15.83 6.04 -11.26
N MET A 35 -16.28 7.28 -11.37
CA MET A 35 -16.54 8.20 -10.27
C MET A 35 -18.04 8.48 -10.12
N PRO A 36 -18.53 8.83 -8.92
CA PRO A 36 -19.93 9.19 -8.72
C PRO A 36 -20.31 10.38 -9.62
N GLY A 37 -21.45 10.30 -10.27
CA GLY A 37 -21.96 11.35 -11.16
C GLY A 37 -21.45 11.28 -12.61
N GLN A 38 -20.48 10.41 -12.93
CA GLN A 38 -20.09 10.19 -14.33
C GLN A 38 -21.19 9.48 -15.10
N LYS A 39 -21.50 9.95 -16.31
CA LYS A 39 -22.25 9.16 -17.28
C LYS A 39 -21.28 8.33 -18.10
N VAL A 40 -21.50 7.02 -18.10
CA VAL A 40 -20.54 6.07 -18.65
C VAL A 40 -21.19 5.13 -19.64
N ARG A 41 -20.40 4.69 -20.64
CA ARG A 41 -20.71 3.56 -21.51
C ARG A 41 -19.93 2.35 -21.01
N PHE A 42 -20.62 1.23 -20.83
CA PHE A 42 -20.03 0.01 -20.32
C PHE A 42 -20.58 -1.24 -20.99
N MET A 43 -19.79 -2.30 -21.03
CA MET A 43 -20.16 -3.59 -21.59
C MET A 43 -20.35 -4.61 -20.46
N ILE A 44 -21.44 -5.35 -20.47
CA ILE A 44 -21.67 -6.44 -19.51
C ILE A 44 -20.62 -7.53 -19.74
N ASN A 45 -19.73 -7.73 -18.77
CA ASN A 45 -18.69 -8.75 -18.84
C ASN A 45 -19.02 -10.00 -18.02
N LYS A 46 -19.86 -9.86 -16.97
CA LYS A 46 -20.26 -10.97 -16.11
C LYS A 46 -21.69 -10.79 -15.59
N LYS A 47 -22.44 -11.90 -15.59
CA LYS A 47 -23.76 -11.97 -14.95
C LYS A 47 -23.88 -13.28 -14.19
N ARG A 48 -24.13 -13.23 -12.88
CA ARG A 48 -24.29 -14.40 -12.03
C ARG A 48 -25.22 -14.08 -10.87
N SER A 49 -26.19 -14.98 -10.61
CA SER A 49 -27.07 -14.92 -9.42
C SER A 49 -27.69 -13.53 -9.17
N GLY A 50 -28.26 -12.92 -10.23
CA GLY A 50 -28.93 -11.60 -10.13
C GLY A 50 -27.97 -10.38 -10.05
N ARG A 51 -26.65 -10.60 -10.04
CA ARG A 51 -25.64 -9.52 -10.07
C ARG A 51 -25.06 -9.37 -11.46
N ALA A 52 -24.93 -8.14 -11.94
CA ALA A 52 -24.28 -7.81 -13.22
C ALA A 52 -23.03 -6.98 -12.96
N GLU A 53 -21.93 -7.31 -13.66
CA GLU A 53 -20.71 -6.52 -13.66
C GLU A 53 -20.47 -6.00 -15.08
N GLY A 54 -20.16 -4.70 -15.20
CA GLY A 54 -19.82 -4.03 -16.44
C GLY A 54 -18.36 -3.61 -16.49
N ARG A 55 -17.74 -3.73 -17.66
CA ARG A 55 -16.44 -3.13 -17.94
C ARG A 55 -16.67 -1.74 -18.51
N LEU A 56 -16.12 -0.72 -17.87
CA LEU A 56 -16.11 0.64 -18.35
C LEU A 56 -15.42 0.69 -19.73
N LEU A 57 -16.09 1.27 -20.71
CA LEU A 57 -15.55 1.50 -22.05
C LEU A 57 -15.18 2.97 -22.23
N GLU A 58 -16.05 3.88 -21.80
CA GLU A 58 -15.91 5.31 -22.05
C GLU A 58 -16.64 6.13 -20.98
N VAL A 59 -16.10 7.27 -20.61
CA VAL A 59 -16.78 8.30 -19.84
C VAL A 59 -17.38 9.29 -20.82
N LEU A 60 -18.71 9.33 -20.91
CA LEU A 60 -19.46 10.19 -21.83
C LEU A 60 -19.61 11.62 -21.31
N GLU A 61 -19.82 11.73 -19.98
CA GLU A 61 -19.92 13.02 -19.28
C GLU A 61 -19.12 12.93 -17.98
N LYS A 62 -18.29 13.95 -17.72
CA LYS A 62 -17.50 14.07 -16.50
C LYS A 62 -18.41 14.19 -15.26
N SER A 63 -17.91 13.73 -14.12
CA SER A 63 -18.57 13.97 -12.84
C SER A 63 -18.51 15.44 -12.45
N PRO A 64 -19.55 15.98 -11.77
CA PRO A 64 -19.45 17.29 -11.12
C PRO A 64 -18.32 17.40 -10.09
N LEU A 65 -17.79 16.28 -9.62
CA LEU A 65 -16.65 16.23 -8.70
C LEU A 65 -15.30 16.39 -9.41
N GLU A 66 -15.25 16.29 -10.73
CA GLU A 66 -14.05 16.47 -11.55
C GLU A 66 -13.83 17.96 -11.83
N THR A 67 -13.25 18.65 -10.87
CA THR A 67 -13.14 20.11 -10.83
C THR A 67 -11.76 20.65 -11.19
N ARG A 68 -10.80 19.75 -11.50
CA ARG A 68 -9.43 20.14 -11.86
C ARG A 68 -8.87 19.32 -13.01
N GLU A 69 -7.85 19.84 -13.67
CA GLU A 69 -7.11 19.10 -14.70
C GLU A 69 -6.06 18.18 -14.03
N PRO A 70 -5.79 17.01 -14.61
CA PRO A 70 -4.76 16.11 -14.10
C PRO A 70 -3.37 16.72 -14.30
N VAL A 71 -2.47 16.46 -13.36
CA VAL A 71 -1.09 16.95 -13.40
C VAL A 71 -0.11 15.97 -14.06
N CYS A 72 -0.53 14.73 -14.29
CA CYS A 72 0.27 13.65 -14.88
C CYS A 72 -0.13 13.43 -16.34
N SER A 73 0.84 13.40 -17.26
CA SER A 73 0.63 13.27 -18.71
C SER A 73 -0.04 11.96 -19.14
N ILE A 74 0.18 10.88 -18.40
CA ILE A 74 -0.37 9.54 -18.69
C ILE A 74 -1.68 9.23 -17.95
N PHE A 75 -2.27 10.21 -17.26
CA PHE A 75 -3.61 10.06 -16.70
C PHE A 75 -4.67 10.28 -17.81
N PRO A 76 -5.74 9.49 -17.87
CA PRO A 76 -6.21 8.45 -16.95
C PRO A 76 -5.77 7.02 -17.35
N GLU A 77 -4.85 6.86 -18.31
CA GLU A 77 -4.49 5.55 -18.84
C GLU A 77 -3.66 4.70 -17.87
N CYS A 78 -2.84 5.34 -17.04
CA CYS A 78 -2.04 4.67 -16.02
C CYS A 78 -2.92 4.08 -14.90
N GLY A 79 -2.59 2.85 -14.47
CA GLY A 79 -3.27 2.16 -13.37
C GLY A 79 -2.96 2.71 -11.98
N GLY A 80 -1.98 3.60 -11.84
CA GLY A 80 -1.50 4.10 -10.54
C GLY A 80 -2.42 5.14 -9.88
N CYS A 81 -3.20 5.91 -10.67
CA CYS A 81 -4.06 6.97 -10.17
C CYS A 81 -5.49 6.84 -10.67
N MET A 82 -6.45 7.24 -9.80
CA MET A 82 -7.87 7.24 -10.13
C MET A 82 -8.51 8.62 -10.07
N TYR A 83 -7.99 9.54 -9.23
CA TYR A 83 -8.74 10.70 -8.79
C TYR A 83 -8.05 12.05 -9.06
N GLN A 84 -7.09 12.13 -10.01
CA GLN A 84 -6.36 13.37 -10.27
C GLN A 84 -7.24 14.55 -10.74
N THR A 85 -8.40 14.25 -11.32
CA THR A 85 -9.38 15.27 -11.74
C THR A 85 -10.32 15.72 -10.62
N MET A 86 -10.30 15.02 -9.47
CA MET A 86 -11.10 15.35 -8.29
C MET A 86 -10.26 16.14 -7.28
N SER A 87 -10.85 17.16 -6.62
CA SER A 87 -10.17 17.85 -5.53
C SER A 87 -9.85 16.89 -4.38
N TYR A 88 -8.76 17.15 -3.67
CA TYR A 88 -8.34 16.26 -2.58
C TYR A 88 -9.39 16.17 -1.46
N GLU A 89 -10.05 17.27 -1.15
CA GLU A 89 -11.17 17.30 -0.21
C GLU A 89 -12.31 16.35 -0.62
N ASN A 90 -12.68 16.32 -1.92
CA ASN A 90 -13.71 15.41 -2.41
C ASN A 90 -13.26 13.95 -2.41
N GLN A 91 -11.96 13.67 -2.66
CA GLN A 91 -11.40 12.33 -2.50
C GLN A 91 -11.53 11.84 -1.06
N LEU A 92 -11.19 12.67 -0.09
CA LEU A 92 -11.31 12.37 1.34
C LEU A 92 -12.77 12.11 1.72
N LYS A 93 -13.70 13.00 1.38
CA LYS A 93 -15.13 12.82 1.66
C LYS A 93 -15.67 11.51 1.08
N MET A 94 -15.30 11.18 -0.15
CA MET A 94 -15.76 9.95 -0.80
C MET A 94 -15.21 8.71 -0.07
N LYS A 95 -13.92 8.68 0.26
CA LYS A 95 -13.30 7.56 0.98
C LYS A 95 -13.90 7.40 2.38
N GLU A 96 -14.11 8.52 3.08
CA GLU A 96 -14.76 8.56 4.39
C GLU A 96 -16.16 7.96 4.35
N CYS A 97 -17.01 8.42 3.43
CA CYS A 97 -18.36 7.90 3.28
C CYS A 97 -18.37 6.39 2.99
N GLN A 98 -17.48 5.92 2.12
CA GLN A 98 -17.37 4.50 1.77
C GLN A 98 -17.03 3.62 2.98
N VAL A 99 -16.06 4.04 3.80
CA VAL A 99 -15.66 3.27 4.98
C VAL A 99 -16.73 3.33 6.04
N ARG A 100 -17.29 4.50 6.31
CA ARG A 100 -18.35 4.68 7.29
C ARG A 100 -19.58 3.84 6.95
N GLU A 101 -20.05 3.85 5.69
CA GLU A 101 -21.15 2.98 5.24
C GLU A 101 -20.89 1.47 5.51
N LEU A 102 -19.63 1.03 5.35
CA LEU A 102 -19.25 -0.36 5.64
C LEU A 102 -19.32 -0.67 7.13
N LEU A 103 -18.80 0.21 7.99
CA LEU A 103 -18.80 0.04 9.45
C LEU A 103 -20.24 0.10 10.00
N ASP A 104 -21.02 1.10 9.60
CA ASP A 104 -22.42 1.27 10.02
C ASP A 104 -23.25 0.02 9.64
N GLY A 105 -23.03 -0.52 8.44
CA GLY A 105 -23.67 -1.77 7.98
C GLY A 105 -23.29 -3.00 8.81
N ALA A 106 -22.06 -3.09 9.29
CA ALA A 106 -21.57 -4.21 10.10
C ALA A 106 -22.06 -4.12 11.56
N LEU A 107 -22.19 -2.91 12.07
CA LEU A 107 -22.56 -2.64 13.48
C LEU A 107 -24.06 -2.62 13.73
N ASN A 108 -24.89 -2.69 12.67
CA ASN A 108 -26.37 -2.73 12.76
C ASN A 108 -26.97 -1.67 13.69
N GLY A 109 -26.46 -0.42 13.63
CA GLY A 109 -26.95 0.70 14.42
C GLY A 109 -26.37 0.81 15.83
N THR A 110 -25.33 0.06 16.16
CA THR A 110 -24.57 0.28 17.40
C THR A 110 -23.76 1.58 17.27
N ASP A 111 -23.91 2.48 18.21
CA ASP A 111 -23.20 3.75 18.24
C ASP A 111 -21.71 3.57 18.53
N TYR A 112 -20.90 4.38 17.86
CA TYR A 112 -19.46 4.53 18.07
C TYR A 112 -19.02 5.96 17.73
N GLN A 113 -17.88 6.39 18.26
CA GLN A 113 -17.32 7.69 17.96
C GLN A 113 -16.63 7.63 16.56
N TRP A 114 -17.19 8.32 15.58
CA TRP A 114 -16.57 8.51 14.28
C TRP A 114 -15.73 9.78 14.29
N GLU A 115 -14.42 9.67 14.05
CA GLU A 115 -13.46 10.78 14.11
C GLU A 115 -13.09 11.32 12.71
N GLY A 116 -13.78 10.85 11.66
CA GLY A 116 -13.60 11.34 10.29
C GLY A 116 -12.42 10.71 9.56
N ILE A 117 -11.92 11.46 8.57
CA ILE A 117 -10.77 11.06 7.78
C ILE A 117 -9.63 12.07 7.89
N HIS A 118 -8.43 11.59 8.19
CA HIS A 118 -7.21 12.37 8.21
C HIS A 118 -6.52 12.28 6.85
N GLY A 119 -6.32 13.43 6.21
CA GLY A 119 -5.60 13.52 4.94
C GLY A 119 -4.09 13.35 5.11
N SER A 120 -3.43 13.00 4.01
CA SER A 120 -1.98 13.10 3.93
C SER A 120 -1.55 14.58 3.95
N PRO A 121 -0.43 14.92 4.60
CA PRO A 121 0.13 16.28 4.55
C PRO A 121 0.43 16.78 3.14
N ILE A 122 0.72 15.87 2.22
CA ILE A 122 0.91 16.17 0.79
C ILE A 122 0.15 15.16 -0.07
N GLU A 123 -0.45 15.61 -1.17
CA GLU A 123 -1.26 14.76 -2.05
C GLU A 123 -0.48 14.19 -3.25
N PHE A 124 0.70 14.75 -3.55
CA PHE A 124 1.62 14.33 -4.61
C PHE A 124 3.04 14.20 -4.06
N ARG A 125 3.93 13.52 -4.81
CA ARG A 125 5.35 13.33 -4.47
C ARG A 125 5.59 12.67 -3.10
N TYR A 126 4.59 11.94 -2.62
CA TYR A 126 4.61 11.33 -1.29
C TYR A 126 5.24 9.93 -1.26
N ARG A 127 5.28 9.23 -2.42
CA ARG A 127 5.74 7.84 -2.44
C ARG A 127 7.26 7.75 -2.29
N ASN A 128 7.66 7.05 -1.26
CA ASN A 128 9.06 6.75 -0.95
C ASN A 128 9.57 5.44 -1.59
N LYS A 129 8.67 4.64 -2.19
CA LYS A 129 8.99 3.39 -2.91
C LYS A 129 8.16 3.30 -4.18
N MET A 130 8.81 2.98 -5.31
CA MET A 130 8.12 2.67 -6.56
C MET A 130 8.85 1.56 -7.31
N GLU A 131 8.05 0.61 -7.80
CA GLU A 131 8.49 -0.45 -8.70
C GLU A 131 8.01 -0.11 -10.11
N PHE A 132 8.92 0.25 -10.99
CA PHE A 132 8.64 0.48 -12.40
C PHE A 132 8.96 -0.78 -13.19
N SER A 133 8.17 -1.10 -14.20
CA SER A 133 8.37 -2.26 -15.07
C SER A 133 8.96 -1.84 -16.41
N PHE A 134 9.86 -2.64 -16.92
CA PHE A 134 10.26 -2.57 -18.33
C PHE A 134 9.25 -3.32 -19.20
N GLY A 135 8.99 -2.82 -20.39
CA GLY A 135 8.04 -3.42 -21.31
C GLY A 135 7.89 -2.63 -22.61
N ASP A 136 6.71 -2.74 -23.21
CA ASP A 136 6.27 -1.91 -24.32
C ASP A 136 4.85 -1.35 -24.06
N ALA A 137 4.53 -0.21 -24.66
CA ALA A 137 3.20 0.41 -24.54
C ALA A 137 2.14 -0.28 -25.43
N TYR A 138 2.60 -1.00 -26.43
CA TYR A 138 1.82 -1.83 -27.37
C TYR A 138 2.74 -2.89 -27.94
N LYS A 139 2.17 -4.02 -28.33
CA LYS A 139 2.92 -5.20 -28.82
C LYS A 139 3.98 -4.82 -29.85
N ASP A 140 5.22 -5.23 -29.59
CA ASP A 140 6.42 -4.98 -30.40
C ASP A 140 6.75 -3.49 -30.60
N GLY A 141 6.30 -2.63 -29.65
CA GLY A 141 6.66 -1.22 -29.56
C GLY A 141 8.09 -1.00 -29.04
N PRO A 142 8.54 0.26 -28.96
CA PRO A 142 9.82 0.59 -28.35
C PRO A 142 9.84 0.24 -26.86
N LEU A 143 11.06 0.04 -26.33
CA LEU A 143 11.25 -0.15 -24.90
C LEU A 143 10.63 1.01 -24.13
N THR A 144 9.81 0.70 -23.11
CA THR A 144 9.27 1.64 -22.12
C THR A 144 9.73 1.24 -20.73
N LEU A 145 9.76 2.21 -19.82
CA LEU A 145 9.98 2.00 -18.40
C LEU A 145 8.96 2.81 -17.60
N GLY A 146 8.11 2.13 -16.84
CA GLY A 146 7.07 2.83 -16.11
C GLY A 146 6.03 1.93 -15.46
N LEU A 147 4.76 2.26 -15.64
CA LEU A 147 3.65 1.63 -14.92
C LEU A 147 2.66 0.98 -15.88
N HIS A 148 1.98 -0.05 -15.38
CA HIS A 148 0.97 -0.76 -16.17
C HIS A 148 -0.18 0.15 -16.58
N LYS A 149 -0.59 0.03 -17.85
CA LYS A 149 -1.81 0.62 -18.35
C LYS A 149 -3.02 0.03 -17.65
N LYS A 150 -3.99 0.87 -17.31
CA LYS A 150 -5.22 0.47 -16.62
C LYS A 150 -5.96 -0.62 -17.40
N GLY A 151 -6.16 -1.75 -16.73
CA GLY A 151 -6.85 -2.90 -17.33
C GLY A 151 -5.99 -3.77 -18.26
N SER A 152 -4.70 -3.46 -18.43
CA SER A 152 -3.72 -4.31 -19.09
C SER A 152 -2.69 -4.86 -18.10
N THR A 153 -2.26 -6.10 -18.33
CA THR A 153 -1.16 -6.73 -17.57
C THR A 153 0.17 -6.71 -18.32
N TYR A 154 0.15 -6.28 -19.57
CA TYR A 154 1.31 -6.30 -20.45
C TYR A 154 1.79 -4.91 -20.85
N ASP A 155 0.85 -3.99 -21.16
CA ASP A 155 1.19 -2.67 -21.67
C ASP A 155 1.78 -1.80 -20.56
N ILE A 156 2.98 -1.29 -20.78
CA ILE A 156 3.72 -0.41 -19.85
C ILE A 156 3.78 0.99 -20.44
N LEU A 157 3.29 1.97 -19.69
CA LEU A 157 3.37 3.38 -20.04
C LEU A 157 4.61 4.00 -19.39
N THR A 158 5.38 4.77 -20.16
CA THR A 158 6.53 5.51 -19.63
C THR A 158 6.07 6.49 -18.55
N ALA A 159 6.71 6.46 -17.38
CA ALA A 159 6.28 7.21 -16.20
C ALA A 159 7.32 8.28 -15.78
N ASP A 160 7.90 8.96 -16.75
CA ASP A 160 8.97 9.96 -16.58
C ASP A 160 8.51 11.28 -15.93
N ASP A 161 7.21 11.54 -15.87
CA ASP A 161 6.60 12.66 -15.15
C ASP A 161 5.67 12.23 -14.00
N CYS A 162 5.83 11.02 -13.48
CA CYS A 162 4.97 10.49 -12.42
C CYS A 162 4.93 11.43 -11.20
N GLN A 163 3.75 11.97 -10.90
CA GLN A 163 3.56 12.94 -9.83
C GLN A 163 3.39 12.30 -8.43
N LEU A 164 3.32 10.98 -8.32
CA LEU A 164 3.26 10.30 -7.01
C LEU A 164 4.62 10.16 -6.34
N VAL A 165 5.72 10.19 -7.11
CA VAL A 165 7.09 10.05 -6.63
C VAL A 165 7.83 11.39 -6.69
N HIS A 166 8.91 11.52 -5.91
CA HIS A 166 9.78 12.68 -5.95
C HIS A 166 10.50 12.81 -7.32
N GLU A 167 10.83 14.02 -7.74
CA GLU A 167 11.53 14.31 -9.01
C GLU A 167 12.84 13.56 -9.18
N ASP A 168 13.57 13.31 -8.10
CA ASP A 168 14.78 12.49 -8.14
C ASP A 168 14.49 11.11 -8.74
N MET A 169 13.35 10.51 -8.38
CA MET A 169 12.99 9.18 -8.86
C MET A 169 12.62 9.19 -10.36
N THR A 170 11.96 10.25 -10.85
CA THR A 170 11.67 10.37 -12.29
C THR A 170 12.92 10.68 -13.09
N LYS A 171 13.86 11.50 -12.59
CA LYS A 171 15.16 11.72 -13.22
C LYS A 171 15.98 10.43 -13.35
N ILE A 172 15.99 9.61 -12.29
CA ILE A 172 16.64 8.29 -12.30
C ILE A 172 15.97 7.37 -13.32
N LEU A 173 14.62 7.32 -13.32
CA LEU A 173 13.85 6.53 -14.28
C LEU A 173 14.21 6.90 -15.72
N THR A 174 14.21 8.20 -16.03
CA THR A 174 14.53 8.70 -17.37
C THR A 174 15.96 8.32 -17.78
N CYS A 175 16.94 8.50 -16.90
CA CYS A 175 18.33 8.10 -17.15
C CYS A 175 18.44 6.59 -17.47
N VAL A 176 17.84 5.74 -16.63
CA VAL A 176 17.85 4.28 -16.82
C VAL A 176 17.12 3.87 -18.11
N HIS A 177 15.97 4.47 -18.39
CA HIS A 177 15.20 4.22 -19.59
C HIS A 177 15.99 4.55 -20.85
N GLU A 178 16.55 5.76 -20.95
CA GLU A 178 17.35 6.19 -22.10
C GLU A 178 18.62 5.36 -22.27
N TYR A 179 19.27 4.99 -21.16
CA TYR A 179 20.47 4.17 -21.18
C TYR A 179 20.24 2.84 -21.91
N PHE A 180 19.18 2.11 -21.54
CA PHE A 180 18.87 0.81 -22.15
C PHE A 180 18.20 0.93 -23.52
N LEU A 181 17.38 1.96 -23.74
CA LEU A 181 16.76 2.23 -25.04
C LEU A 181 17.83 2.47 -26.12
N LYS A 182 18.84 3.31 -25.85
CA LYS A 182 19.96 3.60 -26.78
C LYS A 182 20.79 2.35 -27.12
N ARG A 183 20.80 1.36 -26.23
CA ARG A 183 21.57 0.11 -26.40
C ARG A 183 20.75 -1.05 -26.94
N ASN A 184 19.45 -0.83 -27.22
CA ASN A 184 18.51 -1.84 -27.69
C ASN A 184 18.50 -3.11 -26.81
N VAL A 185 18.59 -2.97 -25.49
CA VAL A 185 18.59 -4.08 -24.56
C VAL A 185 17.18 -4.66 -24.47
N SER A 186 17.08 -6.00 -24.45
CA SER A 186 15.80 -6.70 -24.39
C SER A 186 15.11 -6.53 -23.03
N TYR A 187 13.78 -6.52 -22.99
CA TYR A 187 13.02 -6.66 -21.76
C TYR A 187 12.41 -8.07 -21.64
N TYR A 188 12.16 -8.51 -20.39
CA TYR A 188 11.60 -9.83 -20.11
C TYR A 188 10.14 -9.93 -20.55
N LYS A 189 9.89 -10.76 -21.56
CA LYS A 189 8.57 -11.06 -22.10
C LYS A 189 7.91 -12.18 -21.30
N LYS A 190 6.95 -11.82 -20.44
CA LYS A 190 6.28 -12.72 -19.47
C LYS A 190 5.68 -13.99 -20.10
N MET A 191 5.19 -13.92 -21.34
CA MET A 191 4.59 -15.08 -22.03
C MET A 191 5.62 -16.02 -22.65
N GLN A 192 6.77 -15.50 -23.07
CA GLN A 192 7.84 -16.26 -23.67
C GLN A 192 8.90 -16.69 -22.67
N HIS A 193 8.92 -16.07 -21.49
CA HIS A 193 9.93 -16.24 -20.45
C HIS A 193 11.36 -15.95 -20.94
N THR A 194 11.50 -14.95 -21.83
CA THR A 194 12.77 -14.55 -22.43
C THR A 194 12.96 -13.05 -22.37
N GLY A 195 14.23 -12.62 -22.26
CA GLY A 195 14.65 -11.22 -22.22
C GLY A 195 15.34 -10.87 -20.91
N TYR A 196 15.93 -9.68 -20.85
CA TYR A 196 16.84 -9.29 -19.78
C TYR A 196 16.18 -8.36 -18.73
N LEU A 197 15.72 -7.18 -19.14
CA LEU A 197 15.22 -6.15 -18.22
C LEU A 197 13.87 -6.51 -17.63
N ARG A 198 13.73 -6.42 -16.29
CA ARG A 198 12.45 -6.70 -15.60
C ARG A 198 11.88 -5.47 -14.95
N HIS A 199 12.58 -4.92 -13.94
CA HIS A 199 12.06 -3.81 -13.11
C HIS A 199 13.17 -2.82 -12.77
N LEU A 200 12.74 -1.60 -12.47
CA LEU A 200 13.52 -0.60 -11.73
C LEU A 200 12.79 -0.35 -10.40
N LEU A 201 13.40 -0.75 -9.29
CA LEU A 201 12.88 -0.45 -7.97
C LEU A 201 13.65 0.73 -7.40
N LEU A 202 12.94 1.79 -7.04
CA LEU A 202 13.48 2.98 -6.40
C LEU A 202 12.92 3.15 -5.00
N ARG A 203 13.80 3.51 -4.06
CA ARG A 203 13.43 3.91 -2.71
C ARG A 203 14.11 5.22 -2.35
N ARG A 204 13.39 6.11 -1.66
CA ARG A 204 13.91 7.42 -1.24
C ARG A 204 13.43 7.75 0.17
N GLY A 205 14.35 8.03 1.08
CA GLY A 205 14.01 8.59 2.39
C GLY A 205 13.42 9.99 2.22
N VAL A 206 12.26 10.22 2.79
CA VAL A 206 11.58 11.53 2.71
C VAL A 206 12.32 12.56 3.56
N THR A 207 12.74 12.16 4.77
CA THR A 207 13.45 13.05 5.71
C THR A 207 14.95 13.13 5.44
N THR A 208 15.57 12.07 4.91
CA THR A 208 17.02 11.98 4.72
C THR A 208 17.47 12.34 3.31
N GLY A 209 16.58 12.22 2.31
CA GLY A 209 16.93 12.34 0.90
C GLY A 209 17.81 11.21 0.37
N GLU A 210 18.07 10.16 1.16
CA GLU A 210 18.86 9.00 0.74
C GLU A 210 18.11 8.15 -0.28
N ILE A 211 18.79 7.74 -1.36
CA ILE A 211 18.16 7.03 -2.49
C ILE A 211 18.85 5.69 -2.70
N LEU A 212 18.04 4.63 -2.85
CA LEU A 212 18.48 3.33 -3.35
C LEU A 212 17.92 3.09 -4.76
N VAL A 213 18.79 2.64 -5.65
CA VAL A 213 18.47 2.30 -7.04
C VAL A 213 18.71 0.81 -7.24
N HIS A 214 17.70 0.08 -7.73
CA HIS A 214 17.82 -1.35 -7.99
C HIS A 214 17.41 -1.62 -9.44
N VAL A 215 18.36 -2.08 -10.24
CA VAL A 215 18.11 -2.58 -11.60
C VAL A 215 17.89 -4.09 -11.51
N ILE A 216 16.70 -4.55 -11.89
CA ILE A 216 16.29 -5.94 -11.76
C ILE A 216 16.22 -6.57 -13.14
N THR A 217 16.96 -7.67 -13.34
CA THR A 217 17.11 -8.34 -14.61
C THR A 217 16.94 -9.85 -14.46
N THR A 218 16.94 -10.55 -15.58
CA THR A 218 17.17 -12.00 -15.57
C THR A 218 18.66 -12.32 -15.72
N SER A 219 19.04 -13.58 -15.54
CA SER A 219 20.38 -14.10 -15.82
C SER A 219 20.59 -14.47 -17.31
N GLN A 220 19.61 -14.25 -18.19
CA GLN A 220 19.62 -14.72 -19.58
C GLN A 220 20.60 -13.96 -20.50
N GLU A 221 20.91 -12.73 -20.13
CA GLU A 221 21.88 -11.88 -20.82
C GLU A 221 22.84 -11.26 -19.80
N GLU A 222 23.99 -10.80 -20.25
CA GLU A 222 24.94 -10.08 -19.42
C GLU A 222 25.27 -8.74 -20.06
N HIS A 223 25.09 -7.66 -19.29
CA HIS A 223 25.41 -6.30 -19.72
C HIS A 223 26.27 -5.61 -18.67
N ASP A 224 27.24 -4.83 -19.13
CA ASP A 224 28.02 -3.97 -18.24
C ASP A 224 27.15 -2.81 -17.71
N LEU A 225 27.00 -2.74 -16.39
CA LEU A 225 26.25 -1.70 -15.70
C LEU A 225 27.17 -0.62 -15.08
N GLU A 226 28.48 -0.69 -15.28
CA GLU A 226 29.41 0.31 -14.73
C GLU A 226 29.16 1.70 -15.32
N SER A 227 28.97 1.79 -16.63
CA SER A 227 28.65 3.08 -17.28
C SER A 227 27.29 3.62 -16.87
N LEU A 228 26.28 2.76 -16.61
CA LEU A 228 25.00 3.20 -16.04
C LEU A 228 25.19 3.76 -14.63
N LYS A 229 25.98 3.10 -13.79
CA LYS A 229 26.30 3.58 -12.45
C LYS A 229 26.92 5.00 -12.51
N GLU A 230 27.88 5.22 -13.40
CA GLU A 230 28.51 6.54 -13.56
C GLU A 230 27.50 7.61 -14.01
N GLU A 231 26.62 7.30 -14.98
CA GLU A 231 25.55 8.20 -15.43
C GLU A 231 24.60 8.54 -14.28
N LEU A 232 24.19 7.55 -13.47
CA LEU A 232 23.31 7.74 -12.32
C LEU A 232 23.94 8.63 -11.23
N LEU A 233 25.21 8.42 -10.92
CA LEU A 233 25.94 9.21 -9.91
C LEU A 233 26.19 10.65 -10.35
N ALA A 234 26.17 10.93 -11.65
CA ALA A 234 26.32 12.25 -12.23
C ALA A 234 25.00 13.06 -12.30
N LEU A 235 23.85 12.45 -11.98
CA LEU A 235 22.55 13.15 -12.06
C LEU A 235 22.45 14.29 -11.05
N PRO A 236 21.88 15.44 -11.46
CA PRO A 236 21.63 16.58 -10.58
C PRO A 236 20.37 16.31 -9.72
N LEU A 237 20.52 15.50 -8.69
CA LEU A 237 19.46 15.13 -7.74
C LEU A 237 19.45 16.08 -6.55
N GLU A 238 18.29 16.27 -5.95
CA GLU A 238 18.16 16.95 -4.66
C GLU A 238 18.67 16.05 -3.52
N GLY A 239 18.29 14.75 -3.56
CA GLY A 239 18.78 13.74 -2.64
C GLY A 239 20.12 13.17 -3.06
N LYS A 240 20.55 12.12 -2.36
CA LYS A 240 21.82 11.43 -2.61
C LYS A 240 21.59 9.94 -2.86
N ILE A 241 22.11 9.44 -3.96
CA ILE A 241 22.21 7.97 -4.15
C ILE A 241 23.21 7.42 -3.14
N VAL A 242 22.75 6.59 -2.23
CA VAL A 242 23.56 5.90 -1.21
C VAL A 242 23.83 4.44 -1.57
N GLY A 243 23.09 3.90 -2.54
CA GLY A 243 23.32 2.55 -3.04
C GLY A 243 22.73 2.32 -4.41
N ILE A 244 23.45 1.54 -5.22
CA ILE A 244 23.00 1.03 -6.52
C ILE A 244 23.21 -0.49 -6.51
N MET A 245 22.14 -1.25 -6.75
CA MET A 245 22.16 -2.71 -6.78
C MET A 245 21.73 -3.24 -8.14
N HIS A 246 22.39 -4.29 -8.58
CA HIS A 246 21.92 -5.17 -9.65
C HIS A 246 21.33 -6.42 -9.00
N ILE A 247 20.06 -6.68 -9.27
CA ILE A 247 19.33 -7.83 -8.73
C ILE A 247 18.98 -8.76 -9.89
N ILE A 248 19.36 -10.02 -9.76
CA ILE A 248 18.97 -11.09 -10.67
C ILE A 248 17.69 -11.73 -10.12
N ASN A 249 16.69 -11.85 -10.96
CA ASN A 249 15.41 -12.47 -10.66
C ASN A 249 14.95 -13.32 -11.84
N ASP A 250 15.12 -14.63 -11.73
CA ASP A 250 14.74 -15.61 -12.77
C ASP A 250 13.36 -16.24 -12.51
N SER A 251 12.64 -15.76 -11.50
CA SER A 251 11.29 -16.22 -11.19
C SER A 251 10.34 -16.03 -12.38
N LEU A 252 9.48 -17.01 -12.62
CA LEU A 252 8.43 -16.91 -13.64
C LEU A 252 7.34 -15.91 -13.26
N SER A 253 7.17 -15.65 -11.96
CA SER A 253 6.23 -14.65 -11.45
C SER A 253 6.74 -13.23 -11.68
N ASP A 254 5.82 -12.27 -11.70
CA ASP A 254 6.15 -10.84 -11.85
C ASP A 254 6.46 -10.17 -10.49
N VAL A 255 6.74 -10.95 -9.48
CA VAL A 255 7.08 -10.45 -8.15
C VAL A 255 8.55 -10.01 -8.14
N VAL A 256 8.80 -8.82 -7.59
CA VAL A 256 10.16 -8.33 -7.35
C VAL A 256 10.76 -9.09 -6.16
N GLN A 257 11.67 -9.99 -6.47
CA GLN A 257 12.43 -10.79 -5.52
C GLN A 257 13.88 -10.91 -5.99
N SER A 258 14.75 -11.49 -5.19
CA SER A 258 16.16 -11.65 -5.51
C SER A 258 16.58 -13.11 -5.44
N ASP A 259 17.15 -13.61 -6.54
CA ASP A 259 17.94 -14.84 -6.55
C ASP A 259 19.40 -14.52 -6.26
N GLU A 260 19.88 -13.35 -6.72
CA GLU A 260 21.22 -12.81 -6.45
C GLU A 260 21.16 -11.27 -6.39
N THR A 261 21.87 -10.68 -5.43
CA THR A 261 22.04 -9.22 -5.34
C THR A 261 23.52 -8.85 -5.40
N ARG A 262 23.89 -7.98 -6.33
CA ARG A 262 25.23 -7.41 -6.50
C ARG A 262 25.18 -5.92 -6.19
N ILE A 263 26.00 -5.48 -5.23
CA ILE A 263 26.16 -4.07 -4.90
C ILE A 263 27.13 -3.46 -5.90
N LEU A 264 26.62 -2.55 -6.75
CA LEU A 264 27.45 -1.81 -7.73
C LEU A 264 28.04 -0.56 -7.10
N TYR A 265 27.37 0.02 -6.11
CA TYR A 265 27.81 1.21 -5.40
C TYR A 265 27.21 1.28 -4.00
N GLY A 266 27.99 1.74 -3.03
CA GLY A 266 27.56 2.13 -1.70
C GLY A 266 27.01 0.99 -0.85
N GLN A 267 25.79 1.14 -0.36
CA GLN A 267 25.14 0.26 0.60
C GLN A 267 23.74 -0.17 0.13
N ASP A 268 23.19 -1.25 0.70
CA ASP A 268 21.89 -1.84 0.37
C ASP A 268 20.74 -1.36 1.27
N PHE A 269 20.94 -0.30 2.02
CA PHE A 269 19.97 0.29 2.92
C PHE A 269 19.99 1.82 2.86
N PHE A 270 18.93 2.43 3.33
CA PHE A 270 18.84 3.87 3.59
C PHE A 270 18.18 4.10 4.95
N TYR A 271 18.26 5.34 5.43
CA TYR A 271 17.60 5.73 6.66
C TYR A 271 16.36 6.60 6.40
N GLU A 272 15.36 6.42 7.25
CA GLU A 272 14.17 7.28 7.32
C GLU A 272 13.90 7.61 8.79
N THR A 273 13.28 8.77 9.04
CA THR A 273 12.86 9.17 10.38
C THR A 273 11.34 9.28 10.44
N LEU A 274 10.71 8.65 11.41
CA LEU A 274 9.29 8.77 11.71
C LEU A 274 9.08 9.08 13.19
N LEU A 275 8.35 10.16 13.49
CA LEU A 275 8.02 10.58 14.86
C LEU A 275 9.24 10.61 15.80
N GLY A 276 10.39 11.02 15.26
CA GLY A 276 11.65 11.11 16.01
C GLY A 276 12.48 9.82 16.10
N LEU A 277 11.95 8.67 15.68
CA LEU A 277 12.68 7.41 15.62
C LEU A 277 13.32 7.22 14.25
N ARG A 278 14.54 6.69 14.24
CA ARG A 278 15.30 6.43 13.02
C ARG A 278 15.18 4.96 12.62
N PHE A 279 14.89 4.71 11.36
CA PHE A 279 14.72 3.36 10.81
C PHE A 279 15.74 3.11 9.71
N LYS A 280 16.47 1.99 9.82
CA LYS A 280 17.29 1.42 8.77
C LYS A 280 16.38 0.56 7.89
N ILE A 281 16.31 0.89 6.60
CA ILE A 281 15.38 0.25 5.65
C ILE A 281 16.20 -0.38 4.54
N SER A 282 16.16 -1.70 4.42
CA SER A 282 16.83 -2.44 3.35
C SER A 282 15.97 -2.52 2.08
N THR A 283 16.53 -3.07 1.02
CA THR A 283 15.91 -3.23 -0.30
C THR A 283 14.49 -3.80 -0.23
N PHE A 284 14.29 -4.90 0.49
CA PHE A 284 13.02 -5.63 0.52
C PHE A 284 12.19 -5.39 1.79
N SER A 285 12.72 -4.68 2.78
CA SER A 285 11.97 -4.36 4.00
C SER A 285 10.65 -3.66 3.68
N PHE A 286 9.57 -4.12 4.30
CA PHE A 286 8.32 -3.39 4.27
C PHE A 286 8.48 -2.06 5.02
N PHE A 287 7.98 -1.00 4.44
CA PHE A 287 7.88 0.31 5.06
C PHE A 287 6.72 1.05 4.39
N GLN A 288 5.95 1.83 5.16
CA GLN A 288 4.80 2.56 4.60
C GLN A 288 5.24 3.47 3.46
N PRO A 289 4.58 3.40 2.29
CA PRO A 289 5.03 4.11 1.09
C PRO A 289 4.86 5.63 1.14
N ASN A 290 4.17 6.15 2.14
CA ASN A 290 3.98 7.57 2.42
C ASN A 290 4.42 7.85 3.86
N SER A 291 5.67 8.27 4.05
CA SER A 291 6.25 8.51 5.37
C SER A 291 5.48 9.56 6.16
N LEU A 292 5.05 10.66 5.51
CA LEU A 292 4.35 11.74 6.18
C LEU A 292 2.93 11.33 6.65
N ALA A 293 2.19 10.59 5.84
CA ALA A 293 0.89 10.08 6.25
C ALA A 293 1.04 8.90 7.24
N ALA A 294 2.17 8.17 7.21
CA ALA A 294 2.48 7.18 8.23
C ALA A 294 2.67 7.80 9.62
N GLU A 295 3.26 9.00 9.71
CA GLU A 295 3.34 9.74 10.97
C GLU A 295 1.95 10.11 11.50
N VAL A 296 1.02 10.51 10.62
CA VAL A 296 -0.38 10.75 10.99
C VAL A 296 -1.04 9.46 11.50
N LEU A 297 -0.93 8.37 10.74
CA LEU A 297 -1.48 7.06 11.11
C LEU A 297 -0.96 6.59 12.47
N TYR A 298 0.35 6.62 12.66
CA TYR A 298 0.96 6.10 13.88
C TYR A 298 0.75 7.00 15.10
N SER A 299 0.58 8.31 14.90
CA SER A 299 0.15 9.22 15.98
C SER A 299 -1.24 8.88 16.48
N ILE A 300 -2.17 8.58 15.55
CA ILE A 300 -3.53 8.13 15.89
C ILE A 300 -3.50 6.76 16.57
N VAL A 301 -2.71 5.82 16.07
CA VAL A 301 -2.57 4.49 16.69
C VAL A 301 -2.07 4.65 18.12
N ARG A 302 -1.06 5.48 18.37
CA ARG A 302 -0.53 5.77 19.70
C ARG A 302 -1.59 6.42 20.62
N GLU A 303 -2.41 7.33 20.09
CA GLU A 303 -3.54 7.92 20.81
C GLU A 303 -4.60 6.86 21.15
N TYR A 304 -4.88 5.94 20.21
CA TYR A 304 -5.86 4.87 20.44
C TYR A 304 -5.37 3.83 21.43
N ILE A 305 -4.08 3.54 21.51
CA ILE A 305 -3.47 2.71 22.56
C ILE A 305 -3.70 3.32 23.95
N GLY A 306 -3.67 4.65 24.04
CA GLY A 306 -3.85 5.38 25.28
C GLY A 306 -2.63 5.33 26.22
N ASP A 307 -2.86 5.51 27.52
CA ASP A 307 -1.80 5.44 28.52
C ASP A 307 -1.49 3.98 28.86
N THR A 308 -0.28 3.56 28.53
CA THR A 308 0.21 2.19 28.69
C THR A 308 1.52 2.13 29.49
N LYS A 309 1.84 3.15 30.27
CA LYS A 309 3.13 3.34 30.96
C LYS A 309 3.55 2.14 31.82
N ASP A 310 2.57 1.45 32.42
CA ASP A 310 2.81 0.27 33.28
C ASP A 310 2.16 -0.98 32.65
N LYS A 311 2.07 -1.05 31.30
CA LYS A 311 1.35 -2.09 30.58
C LYS A 311 2.22 -2.80 29.56
N VAL A 312 1.86 -4.06 29.32
CA VAL A 312 2.41 -4.90 28.26
C VAL A 312 1.55 -4.75 27.00
N VAL A 313 2.16 -4.39 25.89
CA VAL A 313 1.51 -4.22 24.59
C VAL A 313 1.98 -5.31 23.64
N PHE A 314 1.06 -6.02 23.00
CA PHE A 314 1.38 -6.92 21.89
C PHE A 314 1.12 -6.22 20.56
N ASP A 315 2.12 -6.23 19.68
CA ASP A 315 2.00 -5.80 18.27
C ASP A 315 2.03 -7.05 17.40
N LEU A 316 0.85 -7.52 17.01
CA LEU A 316 0.70 -8.72 16.20
C LEU A 316 0.69 -8.37 14.71
N TYR A 317 1.49 -9.08 13.92
CA TYR A 317 1.86 -8.76 12.54
C TYR A 317 2.78 -7.53 12.45
N SER A 318 3.79 -7.50 13.32
CA SER A 318 4.58 -6.29 13.60
C SER A 318 5.50 -5.84 12.44
N GLY A 319 5.69 -6.66 11.40
CA GLY A 319 6.59 -6.34 10.28
C GLY A 319 7.99 -5.98 10.78
N THR A 320 8.52 -4.85 10.35
CA THR A 320 9.82 -4.33 10.80
C THR A 320 9.76 -3.60 12.15
N GLY A 321 8.68 -3.80 12.91
CA GLY A 321 8.52 -3.30 14.28
C GLY A 321 8.29 -1.80 14.39
N THR A 322 7.79 -1.14 13.36
CA THR A 322 7.60 0.32 13.39
C THR A 322 6.58 0.74 14.44
N ILE A 323 5.41 0.09 14.47
CA ILE A 323 4.34 0.38 15.45
C ILE A 323 4.78 0.00 16.86
N ALA A 324 5.40 -1.19 17.03
CA ALA A 324 5.94 -1.63 18.30
C ALA A 324 6.91 -0.61 18.89
N GLN A 325 7.86 -0.10 18.10
CA GLN A 325 8.85 0.87 18.57
C GLN A 325 8.21 2.23 18.94
N LEU A 326 7.20 2.67 18.20
CA LEU A 326 6.46 3.89 18.52
C LEU A 326 5.61 3.71 19.79
N ALA A 327 5.04 2.52 20.02
CA ALA A 327 4.31 2.18 21.23
C ALA A 327 5.24 2.08 22.45
N ALA A 328 6.49 1.64 22.27
CA ALA A 328 7.47 1.49 23.34
C ALA A 328 7.79 2.80 24.08
N SER A 329 7.59 3.94 23.44
CA SER A 329 7.76 5.25 24.10
C SER A 329 6.73 5.53 25.19
N VAL A 330 5.62 4.79 25.21
CA VAL A 330 4.48 4.98 26.14
C VAL A 330 4.07 3.70 26.86
N ALA A 331 4.78 2.58 26.67
CA ALA A 331 4.50 1.28 27.27
C ALA A 331 5.67 0.82 28.18
N ASP A 332 5.39 -0.06 29.13
CA ASP A 332 6.43 -0.73 29.94
C ASP A 332 7.20 -1.73 29.08
N GLU A 333 6.49 -2.60 28.38
CA GLU A 333 7.05 -3.57 27.46
C GLU A 333 6.19 -3.70 26.19
N VAL A 334 6.86 -3.88 25.06
CA VAL A 334 6.18 -4.18 23.78
C VAL A 334 6.74 -5.48 23.21
N ILE A 335 5.84 -6.41 22.86
CA ILE A 335 6.19 -7.67 22.21
C ILE A 335 5.61 -7.68 20.79
N GLY A 336 6.51 -7.60 19.81
CA GLY A 336 6.17 -7.71 18.38
C GLY A 336 6.25 -9.16 17.91
N VAL A 337 5.24 -9.63 17.18
CA VAL A 337 5.20 -10.98 16.57
C VAL A 337 5.08 -10.83 15.05
N GLU A 338 6.02 -11.43 14.33
CA GLU A 338 6.07 -11.38 12.86
C GLU A 338 6.57 -12.73 12.31
N ILE A 339 5.97 -13.18 11.20
CA ILE A 339 6.30 -14.47 10.60
C ILE A 339 7.60 -14.44 9.79
N VAL A 340 7.99 -13.27 9.27
CA VAL A 340 9.18 -13.11 8.41
C VAL A 340 10.39 -12.83 9.28
N GLU A 341 11.33 -13.81 9.36
CA GLU A 341 12.53 -13.71 10.20
C GLU A 341 13.39 -12.48 9.89
N GLU A 342 13.56 -12.14 8.61
CA GLU A 342 14.32 -10.96 8.18
C GLU A 342 13.70 -9.65 8.67
N ALA A 343 12.36 -9.59 8.73
CA ALA A 343 11.65 -8.43 9.26
C ALA A 343 11.84 -8.31 10.78
N VAL A 344 11.82 -9.45 11.49
CA VAL A 344 12.11 -9.49 12.95
C VAL A 344 13.53 -9.04 13.24
N GLU A 345 14.51 -9.49 12.45
CA GLU A 345 15.90 -9.06 12.64
C GLU A 345 16.07 -7.57 12.36
N ALA A 346 15.43 -7.04 11.31
CA ALA A 346 15.37 -5.60 11.04
C ALA A 346 14.71 -4.82 12.20
N ALA A 347 13.64 -5.37 12.80
CA ALA A 347 12.98 -4.76 13.95
C ALA A 347 13.89 -4.66 15.16
N LYS A 348 14.67 -5.72 15.47
CA LYS A 348 15.65 -5.73 16.56
C LYS A 348 16.77 -4.70 16.32
N GLN A 349 17.31 -4.64 15.09
CA GLN A 349 18.33 -3.65 14.71
C GLN A 349 17.82 -2.22 14.86
N ASN A 350 16.58 -1.95 14.42
CA ASN A 350 15.97 -0.64 14.54
C ASN A 350 15.67 -0.26 16.00
N ALA A 351 15.21 -1.21 16.84
CA ALA A 351 15.03 -0.95 18.27
C ALA A 351 16.35 -0.62 18.96
N ALA A 352 17.42 -1.35 18.64
CA ALA A 352 18.76 -1.05 19.14
C ALA A 352 19.27 0.32 18.66
N LEU A 353 19.04 0.68 17.39
CA LEU A 353 19.39 1.99 16.82
C LEU A 353 18.70 3.14 17.57
N ASN A 354 17.48 2.92 18.06
CA ASN A 354 16.67 3.89 18.80
C ASN A 354 16.84 3.78 20.33
N ASN A 355 17.74 2.93 20.82
CA ASN A 355 17.96 2.67 22.26
C ASN A 355 16.68 2.21 23.01
N LEU A 356 15.81 1.46 22.34
CA LEU A 356 14.58 0.92 22.91
C LEU A 356 14.86 -0.48 23.48
N SER A 357 15.08 -0.57 24.79
CA SER A 357 15.34 -1.83 25.49
C SER A 357 14.08 -2.60 25.87
N ASN A 358 12.91 -1.95 25.79
CA ASN A 358 11.61 -2.49 26.17
C ASN A 358 10.81 -3.04 24.95
N CYS A 359 11.45 -3.21 23.80
CA CYS A 359 10.88 -3.90 22.64
C CYS A 359 11.48 -5.31 22.52
N LYS A 360 10.63 -6.31 22.50
CA LYS A 360 10.99 -7.70 22.16
C LYS A 360 10.34 -8.08 20.83
N PHE A 361 11.07 -8.81 19.98
CA PHE A 361 10.54 -9.27 18.69
C PHE A 361 10.73 -10.78 18.54
N ILE A 362 9.64 -11.46 18.17
CA ILE A 362 9.55 -12.92 18.06
C ILE A 362 9.21 -13.29 16.63
N ALA A 363 10.07 -14.11 16.01
CA ALA A 363 9.81 -14.67 14.69
C ALA A 363 8.89 -15.88 14.80
N GLY A 364 7.76 -15.85 14.10
CA GLY A 364 6.87 -16.99 14.02
C GLY A 364 5.45 -16.61 13.61
N ASP A 365 4.69 -17.64 13.25
CA ASP A 365 3.26 -17.49 12.96
C ASP A 365 2.52 -17.10 14.24
N VAL A 366 1.78 -15.99 14.19
CA VAL A 366 0.95 -15.51 15.30
C VAL A 366 0.11 -16.65 15.90
N LEU A 367 -0.44 -17.54 15.03
CA LEU A 367 -1.24 -18.69 15.47
C LEU A 367 -0.47 -19.65 16.41
N LYS A 368 0.85 -19.77 16.26
CA LYS A 368 1.70 -20.68 17.07
C LYS A 368 2.32 -19.96 18.23
N VAL A 369 2.90 -18.79 17.98
CA VAL A 369 3.61 -17.99 19.00
C VAL A 369 2.71 -17.67 20.18
N LEU A 370 1.43 -17.37 19.93
CA LEU A 370 0.46 -17.07 21.00
C LEU A 370 0.22 -18.25 21.96
N ASP A 371 0.52 -19.50 21.60
CA ASP A 371 0.39 -20.65 22.50
C ASP A 371 1.59 -20.75 23.48
N ASP A 372 2.73 -20.18 23.09
CA ASP A 372 4.01 -20.32 23.83
C ASP A 372 4.33 -19.08 24.68
N LEU A 373 3.60 -17.97 24.48
CA LEU A 373 3.79 -16.74 25.26
C LEU A 373 3.25 -16.89 26.67
N THR A 374 4.10 -16.60 27.64
CA THR A 374 3.75 -16.58 29.08
C THR A 374 3.25 -15.22 29.55
N GLU A 375 3.68 -14.17 28.86
CA GLU A 375 3.28 -12.79 29.11
C GLU A 375 1.81 -12.59 28.72
N LYS A 376 1.11 -11.78 29.50
CA LYS A 376 -0.26 -11.40 29.22
C LYS A 376 -0.30 -9.95 28.78
N PRO A 377 -0.86 -9.64 27.59
CA PRO A 377 -0.97 -8.27 27.14
C PRO A 377 -2.12 -7.54 27.90
N ASP A 378 -1.93 -6.27 28.13
CA ASP A 378 -2.99 -5.34 28.55
C ASP A 378 -3.67 -4.70 27.32
N VAL A 379 -2.92 -4.53 26.24
CA VAL A 379 -3.38 -3.98 24.95
C VAL A 379 -2.84 -4.83 23.80
N ILE A 380 -3.65 -5.05 22.79
CA ILE A 380 -3.23 -5.69 21.53
C ILE A 380 -3.39 -4.72 20.36
N ILE A 381 -2.34 -4.57 19.58
CA ILE A 381 -2.34 -3.90 18.28
C ILE A 381 -2.39 -4.95 17.19
N LEU A 382 -3.24 -4.74 16.19
CA LEU A 382 -3.43 -5.63 15.04
C LEU A 382 -3.24 -4.82 13.76
N ASP A 383 -2.21 -5.16 12.97
CA ASP A 383 -2.03 -4.64 11.61
C ASP A 383 -1.89 -5.81 10.61
N PRO A 384 -2.95 -6.61 10.43
CA PRO A 384 -2.90 -7.81 9.62
C PRO A 384 -2.80 -7.49 8.12
N PRO A 385 -2.39 -8.48 7.28
CA PRO A 385 -2.34 -8.31 5.84
C PRO A 385 -3.73 -8.00 5.24
N ARG A 386 -3.75 -7.62 3.95
CA ARG A 386 -4.97 -7.23 3.21
C ARG A 386 -6.16 -8.20 3.34
N ASP A 387 -5.89 -9.46 3.59
CA ASP A 387 -6.94 -10.47 3.77
C ASP A 387 -7.50 -10.53 5.21
N GLY A 388 -7.03 -9.64 6.09
CA GLY A 388 -7.45 -9.57 7.49
C GLY A 388 -6.85 -10.68 8.34
N ILE A 389 -7.41 -10.89 9.52
CA ILE A 389 -6.92 -11.88 10.47
C ILE A 389 -7.29 -13.30 10.00
N HIS A 390 -6.33 -14.22 10.10
CA HIS A 390 -6.60 -15.62 9.77
C HIS A 390 -7.69 -16.18 10.68
N PRO A 391 -8.75 -16.89 10.17
CA PRO A 391 -9.90 -17.33 10.96
C PRO A 391 -9.56 -18.20 12.16
N LYS A 392 -8.42 -18.91 12.14
CA LYS A 392 -7.96 -19.72 13.28
C LYS A 392 -7.17 -18.91 14.30
N ALA A 393 -6.56 -17.78 13.92
CA ALA A 393 -5.83 -16.91 14.84
C ALA A 393 -6.76 -16.00 15.64
N LEU A 394 -7.85 -15.56 15.05
CA LEU A 394 -8.80 -14.64 15.67
C LEU A 394 -9.34 -15.15 17.02
N PRO A 395 -9.83 -16.41 17.16
CA PRO A 395 -10.27 -16.92 18.46
C PRO A 395 -9.17 -16.95 19.53
N LYS A 396 -7.93 -17.22 19.15
CA LYS A 396 -6.79 -17.19 20.07
C LYS A 396 -6.51 -15.78 20.59
N ILE A 397 -6.47 -14.79 19.68
CA ILE A 397 -6.31 -13.39 20.03
C ILE A 397 -7.41 -12.97 21.02
N LEU A 398 -8.66 -13.31 20.74
CA LEU A 398 -9.81 -12.99 21.59
C LEU A 398 -9.76 -13.69 22.95
N SER A 399 -9.12 -14.86 23.05
CA SER A 399 -9.00 -15.61 24.29
C SER A 399 -8.10 -14.95 25.34
N TYR A 400 -7.23 -14.02 24.96
CA TYR A 400 -6.48 -13.20 25.93
C TYR A 400 -7.40 -12.32 26.77
N GLY A 401 -8.57 -11.97 26.23
CA GLY A 401 -9.58 -11.21 26.97
C GLY A 401 -9.11 -9.84 27.42
N VAL A 402 -8.20 -9.21 26.66
CA VAL A 402 -7.71 -7.85 26.94
C VAL A 402 -8.85 -6.85 26.87
N ASP A 403 -8.74 -5.77 27.64
CA ASP A 403 -9.76 -4.74 27.67
C ASP A 403 -9.79 -3.89 26.40
N HIS A 404 -8.63 -3.71 25.77
CA HIS A 404 -8.47 -2.80 24.65
C HIS A 404 -7.68 -3.41 23.47
N ILE A 405 -8.23 -3.25 22.27
CA ILE A 405 -7.60 -3.68 21.01
C ILE A 405 -7.64 -2.53 20.02
N VAL A 406 -6.50 -2.24 19.39
CA VAL A 406 -6.40 -1.31 18.25
C VAL A 406 -6.22 -2.12 16.98
N TYR A 407 -7.14 -2.00 16.03
CA TYR A 407 -7.05 -2.70 14.74
C TYR A 407 -6.85 -1.70 13.61
N ILE A 408 -5.78 -1.87 12.85
CA ILE A 408 -5.42 -1.10 11.66
C ILE A 408 -5.74 -1.96 10.44
N SER A 409 -6.35 -1.38 9.40
CA SER A 409 -6.72 -2.13 8.21
C SER A 409 -6.55 -1.31 6.94
N CYS A 410 -5.70 -1.77 6.05
CA CYS A 410 -5.56 -1.21 4.69
C CYS A 410 -6.72 -1.59 3.76
N LYS A 411 -7.70 -2.39 4.24
CA LYS A 411 -8.85 -2.85 3.46
C LYS A 411 -10.08 -2.99 4.35
N ALA A 412 -10.86 -1.92 4.45
CA ALA A 412 -12.04 -1.85 5.31
C ALA A 412 -13.00 -3.05 5.21
N THR A 413 -13.12 -3.69 4.02
CA THR A 413 -13.95 -4.89 3.85
C THR A 413 -13.42 -6.12 4.60
N SER A 414 -12.13 -6.21 4.86
CA SER A 414 -11.55 -7.29 5.68
C SER A 414 -11.81 -7.02 7.16
N LEU A 415 -11.64 -5.79 7.62
CA LEU A 415 -12.02 -5.36 8.96
C LEU A 415 -13.49 -5.67 9.25
N VAL A 416 -14.40 -5.24 8.37
CA VAL A 416 -15.86 -5.47 8.52
C VAL A 416 -16.21 -6.97 8.56
N ARG A 417 -15.48 -7.83 7.87
CA ARG A 417 -15.65 -9.29 7.97
C ARG A 417 -15.21 -9.82 9.32
N ASP A 418 -14.16 -9.27 9.92
CA ASP A 418 -13.60 -9.74 11.17
C ASP A 418 -14.37 -9.20 12.39
N LEU A 419 -14.97 -8.00 12.31
CA LEU A 419 -15.71 -7.33 13.40
C LEU A 419 -16.77 -8.21 14.11
N PRO A 420 -17.60 -9.03 13.43
CA PRO A 420 -18.60 -9.86 14.11
C PRO A 420 -18.01 -10.78 15.17
N ALA A 421 -16.78 -11.28 14.98
CA ALA A 421 -16.12 -12.13 15.96
C ALA A 421 -15.72 -11.35 17.23
N PHE A 422 -15.26 -10.10 17.08
CA PHE A 422 -14.99 -9.22 18.22
C PHE A 422 -16.26 -8.89 18.99
N LEU A 423 -17.34 -8.54 18.27
CA LEU A 423 -18.63 -8.22 18.89
C LEU A 423 -19.19 -9.43 19.66
N ALA A 424 -19.09 -10.63 19.09
CA ALA A 424 -19.51 -11.87 19.73
C ALA A 424 -18.67 -12.23 20.98
N ALA A 425 -17.40 -11.79 21.01
CA ALA A 425 -16.51 -11.96 22.17
C ALA A 425 -16.69 -10.87 23.25
N GLY A 426 -17.71 -10.00 23.12
CA GLY A 426 -18.04 -8.99 24.12
C GLY A 426 -17.38 -7.62 23.89
N TYR A 427 -16.66 -7.41 22.80
CA TYR A 427 -16.14 -6.08 22.45
C TYR A 427 -17.23 -5.18 21.86
N LYS A 428 -17.06 -3.89 22.02
CA LYS A 428 -17.76 -2.84 21.25
C LYS A 428 -16.73 -2.08 20.43
N LEU A 429 -17.10 -1.63 19.26
CA LEU A 429 -16.33 -0.59 18.57
C LEU A 429 -16.57 0.71 19.33
N GLU A 430 -15.52 1.28 19.90
CA GLU A 430 -15.58 2.51 20.67
C GLU A 430 -15.42 3.72 19.75
N LYS A 431 -14.34 3.75 18.98
CA LYS A 431 -14.02 4.84 18.07
C LYS A 431 -13.37 4.33 16.78
N ALA A 432 -13.49 5.09 15.71
CA ALA A 432 -12.92 4.78 14.43
C ALA A 432 -12.59 6.03 13.63
N CYS A 433 -11.53 5.96 12.82
CA CYS A 433 -11.19 6.98 11.82
C CYS A 433 -10.58 6.34 10.58
N CYS A 434 -10.37 7.18 9.55
CA CYS A 434 -9.60 6.83 8.38
C CYS A 434 -8.34 7.68 8.27
N VAL A 435 -7.31 7.14 7.58
CA VAL A 435 -6.10 7.88 7.20
C VAL A 435 -5.80 7.65 5.74
N ASP A 436 -5.66 8.73 4.96
CA ASP A 436 -5.34 8.63 3.55
C ASP A 436 -3.84 8.49 3.30
N GLN A 437 -3.36 7.25 3.37
CA GLN A 437 -1.98 6.88 3.02
C GLN A 437 -1.71 6.92 1.50
N PHE A 438 -2.77 6.85 0.68
CA PHE A 438 -2.68 6.59 -0.75
C PHE A 438 -3.48 7.61 -1.56
N CYS A 439 -3.06 8.86 -1.50
CA CYS A 439 -3.67 9.96 -2.26
C CYS A 439 -3.77 9.61 -3.75
N GLN A 440 -4.79 10.11 -4.42
CA GLN A 440 -5.08 9.86 -5.85
C GLN A 440 -5.48 8.41 -6.17
N THR A 441 -5.59 7.53 -5.18
CA THR A 441 -5.95 6.12 -5.34
C THR A 441 -7.23 5.77 -4.57
N VAL A 442 -7.72 4.56 -4.76
CA VAL A 442 -8.94 4.04 -4.11
C VAL A 442 -8.70 3.50 -2.70
N HIS A 443 -7.45 3.47 -2.25
CA HIS A 443 -7.07 2.87 -0.97
C HIS A 443 -7.13 3.89 0.17
N VAL A 444 -7.43 3.40 1.37
CA VAL A 444 -7.46 4.17 2.60
C VAL A 444 -7.20 3.23 3.77
N GLU A 445 -6.46 3.69 4.78
CA GLU A 445 -6.29 2.98 6.04
C GLU A 445 -7.47 3.28 6.97
N THR A 446 -7.87 2.30 7.74
CA THR A 446 -8.93 2.42 8.76
C THR A 446 -8.36 2.01 10.11
N VAL A 447 -8.50 2.85 11.12
CA VAL A 447 -8.11 2.55 12.50
C VAL A 447 -9.36 2.46 13.36
N VAL A 448 -9.47 1.38 14.14
CA VAL A 448 -10.57 1.20 15.08
C VAL A 448 -10.06 0.86 16.48
N GLY A 449 -10.66 1.47 17.49
CA GLY A 449 -10.51 1.10 18.89
C GLY A 449 -11.65 0.19 19.32
N LEU A 450 -11.32 -0.97 19.84
CA LEU A 450 -12.24 -1.97 20.33
C LEU A 450 -12.08 -2.08 21.85
N GLN A 451 -13.17 -1.86 22.60
CA GLN A 451 -13.20 -1.91 24.05
C GLN A 451 -14.12 -3.05 24.52
N ARG A 452 -13.69 -3.80 25.54
CA ARG A 452 -14.51 -4.83 26.16
C ARG A 452 -15.66 -4.21 26.95
N LYS A 453 -16.86 -4.82 26.91
CA LYS A 453 -18.09 -4.22 27.47
C LYS A 453 -18.16 -4.20 28.98
N ASP A 454 -17.39 -5.02 29.67
CA ASP A 454 -17.51 -5.26 31.14
C ASP A 454 -16.39 -4.59 31.94
N THR A 455 -15.73 -3.59 31.37
CA THR A 455 -14.66 -2.81 32.03
C THR A 455 -14.96 -1.34 32.06
#